data_cd7b40d9067fa8dec91b3a5ee1ac51d5
#
_entry.id   cd7b40d9067fa8dec91b3a5ee1ac51d5
#
_cell.length_a   1.000
_cell.length_b   1.000
_cell.length_c   1.000
_cell.angle_alpha   90.00
_cell.angle_beta   90.00
_cell.angle_gamma   90.00
#
_symmetry.space_group_name_H-M   'P 1'
#
loop_
_entity.id
_entity.type
_entity.pdbx_description
1 polymer ?
#
loop_
_entity_poly.entity_id
_entity_poly.type
_entity_poly.pdbx_seq_one_letter_code
_entity_poly.pdbx_strand_id
1 'polypeptide(L)'
;MAVVDLAAAVVFWGGLALVAYVYVGYPLTLRLWPARPLRKTAAAEPPAVTVVIAAFNERVHIEDTVRNKLAQDYPAGRLDIIVVSDGSVDGTDDIVRRIGDPRVTLLRQEPRQGKTMALNRALEVATGEIIVFSDANSTYQPDTVRRLVAAFEAPEVGYVTGQLHYLERGETAVGSGSGAYMRYENWLRQLESR
;
A
#
# COMPACT_ATOMS: atom_id res chain seq x y z
N MET A 1 -0.22 18.54 48.28
CA MET A 1 -0.25 17.07 48.06
C MET A 1 -1.55 16.65 47.38
N ALA A 2 -2.73 16.81 47.95
CA ALA A 2 -4.00 16.31 47.39
C ALA A 2 -4.33 16.78 45.96
N VAL A 3 -3.97 18.00 45.55
CA VAL A 3 -4.23 18.50 44.15
C VAL A 3 -3.30 17.84 43.13
N VAL A 4 -2.06 17.54 43.50
CA VAL A 4 -1.10 16.82 42.62
C VAL A 4 -1.54 15.37 42.47
N ASP A 5 -2.03 14.74 43.53
CA ASP A 5 -2.54 13.38 43.51
C ASP A 5 -3.80 13.26 42.61
N LEU A 6 -4.70 14.26 42.68
CA LEU A 6 -5.89 14.30 41.82
C LEU A 6 -5.52 14.49 40.35
N ALA A 7 -4.58 15.40 40.03
CA ALA A 7 -4.13 15.63 38.67
C ALA A 7 -3.45 14.37 38.09
N ALA A 8 -2.61 13.71 38.88
CA ALA A 8 -1.98 12.46 38.48
C ALA A 8 -3.01 11.35 38.24
N ALA A 9 -4.02 11.22 39.08
CA ALA A 9 -5.11 10.25 38.89
C ALA A 9 -5.93 10.54 37.63
N VAL A 10 -6.26 11.81 37.35
CA VAL A 10 -6.98 12.19 36.12
C VAL A 10 -6.16 11.86 34.85
N VAL A 11 -4.86 12.17 34.87
CA VAL A 11 -3.97 11.83 33.73
C VAL A 11 -3.86 10.33 33.56
N PHE A 12 -3.70 9.58 34.65
CA PHE A 12 -3.59 8.12 34.60
C PHE A 12 -4.88 7.46 34.04
N TRP A 13 -6.02 7.77 34.65
CA TRP A 13 -7.31 7.18 34.25
C TRP A 13 -7.76 7.68 32.89
N GLY A 14 -7.50 8.95 32.57
CA GLY A 14 -7.76 9.50 31.22
C GLY A 14 -6.93 8.84 30.15
N GLY A 15 -5.64 8.59 30.41
CA GLY A 15 -4.76 7.84 29.50
C GLY A 15 -5.22 6.39 29.31
N LEU A 16 -5.57 5.71 30.41
CA LEU A 16 -6.10 4.35 30.36
C LEU A 16 -7.41 4.26 29.56
N ALA A 17 -8.33 5.20 29.80
CA ALA A 17 -9.59 5.29 29.07
C ALA A 17 -9.35 5.56 27.58
N LEU A 18 -8.38 6.42 27.21
CA LEU A 18 -8.02 6.67 25.82
C LEU A 18 -7.47 5.41 25.15
N VAL A 19 -6.58 4.68 25.80
CA VAL A 19 -6.06 3.41 25.30
C VAL A 19 -7.19 2.40 25.11
N ALA A 20 -8.06 2.24 26.10
CA ALA A 20 -9.22 1.35 26.01
C ALA A 20 -10.16 1.76 24.86
N TYR A 21 -10.38 3.06 24.66
CA TYR A 21 -11.17 3.56 23.54
C TYR A 21 -10.52 3.22 22.20
N VAL A 22 -9.22 3.47 22.01
CA VAL A 22 -8.52 3.20 20.73
C VAL A 22 -8.58 1.73 20.36
N TYR A 23 -8.35 0.82 21.31
CA TYR A 23 -8.27 -0.61 21.01
C TYR A 23 -9.61 -1.36 21.05
N VAL A 24 -10.60 -0.83 21.76
CA VAL A 24 -11.89 -1.50 21.95
C VAL A 24 -13.06 -0.61 21.53
N GLY A 25 -13.12 0.60 22.05
CA GLY A 25 -14.23 1.52 21.81
C GLY A 25 -14.35 1.92 20.34
N TYR A 26 -13.26 2.30 19.71
CA TYR A 26 -13.25 2.70 18.30
C TYR A 26 -13.67 1.56 17.34
N PRO A 27 -13.13 0.35 17.43
CA PRO A 27 -13.65 -0.78 16.64
C PRO A 27 -15.13 -1.09 16.85
N LEU A 28 -15.62 -0.95 18.10
CA LEU A 28 -17.04 -1.13 18.38
C LEU A 28 -17.91 -0.05 17.73
N THR A 29 -17.47 1.21 17.77
CA THR A 29 -18.20 2.30 17.10
C THR A 29 -18.27 2.08 15.60
N LEU A 30 -17.16 1.64 14.95
CA LEU A 30 -17.14 1.29 13.53
C LEU A 30 -18.09 0.13 13.21
N ARG A 31 -18.14 -0.89 14.07
CA ARG A 31 -19.03 -2.04 13.86
C ARG A 31 -20.52 -1.68 13.93
N LEU A 32 -20.85 -0.70 14.76
CA LEU A 32 -22.22 -0.18 14.92
C LEU A 32 -22.58 0.85 13.85
N TRP A 33 -21.59 1.40 13.13
CA TRP A 33 -21.84 2.36 12.07
C TRP A 33 -22.45 1.66 10.86
N PRO A 34 -23.53 2.20 10.27
CA PRO A 34 -24.16 1.58 9.11
C PRO A 34 -23.23 1.57 7.91
N ALA A 35 -23.04 0.40 7.29
CA ALA A 35 -22.30 0.29 6.04
C ALA A 35 -23.03 1.07 4.93
N ARG A 36 -22.29 1.84 4.16
CA ARG A 36 -22.84 2.51 2.97
C ARG A 36 -22.79 1.55 1.78
N PRO A 37 -23.93 1.20 1.15
CA PRO A 37 -23.88 0.41 -0.07
C PRO A 37 -23.20 1.24 -1.17
N LEU A 38 -22.05 0.77 -1.65
CA LEU A 38 -21.38 1.37 -2.81
C LEU A 38 -22.20 1.08 -4.07
N ARG A 39 -22.51 2.10 -4.84
CA ARG A 39 -23.13 1.95 -6.17
C ARG A 39 -22.04 1.60 -7.17
N LYS A 40 -21.96 0.33 -7.54
CA LYS A 40 -21.07 -0.10 -8.61
C LYS A 40 -21.62 0.31 -9.96
N THR A 41 -20.82 1.03 -10.72
CA THR A 41 -21.09 1.35 -12.13
C THR A 41 -20.06 0.58 -12.95
N ALA A 42 -20.48 -0.47 -13.65
CA ALA A 42 -19.58 -1.23 -14.51
C ALA A 42 -18.98 -0.30 -15.57
N ALA A 43 -17.66 -0.18 -15.59
CA ALA A 43 -16.97 0.51 -16.67
C ALA A 43 -17.09 -0.31 -17.96
N ALA A 44 -17.33 0.35 -19.10
CA ALA A 44 -17.43 -0.33 -20.39
C ALA A 44 -16.10 -0.94 -20.83
N GLU A 45 -14.98 -0.34 -20.42
CA GLU A 45 -13.62 -0.83 -20.63
C GLU A 45 -12.78 -0.71 -19.34
N PRO A 46 -11.80 -1.61 -19.11
CA PRO A 46 -10.88 -1.48 -18.00
C PRO A 46 -10.11 -0.16 -18.07
N PRO A 47 -10.02 0.64 -17.00
CA PRO A 47 -9.25 1.90 -16.99
C PRO A 47 -7.76 1.64 -17.18
N ALA A 48 -7.02 2.66 -17.63
CA ALA A 48 -5.57 2.59 -17.67
C ALA A 48 -4.99 2.65 -16.25
N VAL A 49 -4.01 1.78 -15.95
CA VAL A 49 -3.37 1.66 -14.64
C VAL A 49 -1.87 1.91 -14.77
N THR A 50 -1.32 2.77 -13.93
CA THR A 50 0.12 2.92 -13.77
C THR A 50 0.54 2.41 -12.39
N VAL A 51 1.39 1.38 -12.35
CA VAL A 51 2.02 0.91 -11.11
C VAL A 51 3.31 1.68 -10.88
N VAL A 52 3.42 2.35 -9.74
CA VAL A 52 4.58 3.15 -9.35
C VAL A 52 5.37 2.44 -8.27
N ILE A 53 6.67 2.24 -8.52
CA ILE A 53 7.61 1.57 -7.62
C ILE A 53 8.75 2.52 -7.29
N ALA A 54 8.88 2.96 -6.03
CA ALA A 54 10.05 3.66 -5.55
C ALA A 54 11.11 2.65 -5.08
N ALA A 55 12.32 2.73 -5.62
CA ALA A 55 13.42 1.80 -5.35
C ALA A 55 14.68 2.54 -4.88
N PHE A 56 15.34 2.01 -3.85
CA PHE A 56 16.65 2.44 -3.42
C PHE A 56 17.47 1.22 -3.00
N ASN A 57 18.47 0.85 -3.81
CA ASN A 57 19.34 -0.32 -3.57
C ASN A 57 18.54 -1.64 -3.42
N GLU A 58 17.68 -1.91 -4.39
CA GLU A 58 16.78 -3.08 -4.40
C GLU A 58 17.21 -4.16 -5.43
N ARG A 59 18.52 -4.24 -5.69
CA ARG A 59 19.10 -5.19 -6.65
C ARG A 59 18.57 -6.62 -6.53
N VAL A 60 18.30 -7.07 -5.29
CA VAL A 60 17.90 -8.46 -5.00
C VAL A 60 16.45 -8.71 -5.42
N HIS A 61 15.58 -7.71 -5.35
CA HIS A 61 14.13 -7.91 -5.47
C HIS A 61 13.52 -7.26 -6.71
N ILE A 62 14.15 -6.22 -7.26
CA ILE A 62 13.52 -5.35 -8.26
C ILE A 62 13.11 -6.10 -9.53
N GLU A 63 13.89 -7.07 -10.01
CA GLU A 63 13.56 -7.83 -11.20
C GLU A 63 12.28 -8.65 -11.00
N ASP A 64 12.23 -9.44 -9.93
CA ASP A 64 11.07 -10.28 -9.61
C ASP A 64 9.83 -9.42 -9.37
N THR A 65 10.00 -8.27 -8.70
CA THR A 65 8.94 -7.31 -8.43
C THR A 65 8.34 -6.76 -9.72
N VAL A 66 9.16 -6.27 -10.65
CA VAL A 66 8.68 -5.73 -11.92
C VAL A 66 8.04 -6.82 -12.78
N ARG A 67 8.68 -8.00 -12.91
CA ARG A 67 8.11 -9.14 -13.65
C ARG A 67 6.77 -9.60 -13.07
N ASN A 68 6.62 -9.61 -11.75
CA ASN A 68 5.36 -9.93 -11.09
C ASN A 68 4.24 -8.92 -11.43
N LYS A 69 4.56 -7.62 -11.56
CA LYS A 69 3.58 -6.60 -11.97
C LYS A 69 3.25 -6.71 -13.47
N LEU A 70 4.23 -7.04 -14.30
CA LEU A 70 4.00 -7.29 -15.74
C LEU A 70 3.12 -8.52 -16.00
N ALA A 71 3.14 -9.50 -15.09
CA ALA A 71 2.39 -10.75 -15.17
C ALA A 71 0.97 -10.67 -14.57
N GLN A 72 0.50 -9.48 -14.19
CA GLN A 72 -0.85 -9.33 -13.67
C GLN A 72 -1.91 -9.66 -14.72
N ASP A 73 -3.00 -10.28 -14.28
CA ASP A 73 -4.20 -10.54 -15.08
C ASP A 73 -4.95 -9.23 -15.36
N TYR A 74 -4.36 -8.42 -16.23
CA TYR A 74 -4.87 -7.13 -16.67
C TYR A 74 -4.47 -6.88 -18.12
N PRO A 75 -5.29 -6.18 -18.94
CA PRO A 75 -4.97 -5.93 -20.34
C PRO A 75 -3.61 -5.23 -20.50
N ALA A 76 -2.70 -5.85 -21.27
CA ALA A 76 -1.31 -5.37 -21.40
C ALA A 76 -1.20 -3.94 -21.94
N GLY A 77 -2.11 -3.52 -22.82
CA GLY A 77 -2.18 -2.14 -23.33
C GLY A 77 -2.79 -1.13 -22.36
N ARG A 78 -3.15 -1.56 -21.14
CA ARG A 78 -3.77 -0.73 -20.09
C ARG A 78 -2.99 -0.80 -18.77
N LEU A 79 -1.79 -1.36 -18.76
CA LEU A 79 -0.95 -1.51 -17.56
C LEU A 79 0.47 -1.07 -17.86
N ASP A 80 0.91 0.02 -17.22
CA ASP A 80 2.26 0.54 -17.27
C ASP A 80 2.92 0.47 -15.90
N ILE A 81 4.25 0.39 -15.88
CA ILE A 81 5.05 0.36 -14.65
C ILE A 81 6.09 1.48 -14.70
N ILE A 82 6.12 2.31 -13.68
CA ILE A 82 7.16 3.32 -13.49
C ILE A 82 7.99 2.93 -12.28
N VAL A 83 9.28 2.67 -12.51
CA VAL A 83 10.25 2.47 -11.43
C VAL A 83 11.03 3.77 -11.25
N VAL A 84 10.98 4.35 -10.06
CA VAL A 84 11.82 5.51 -9.70
C VAL A 84 12.96 5.04 -8.83
N SER A 85 14.17 5.08 -9.37
CA SER A 85 15.40 4.80 -8.62
C SER A 85 15.89 6.07 -7.93
N ASP A 86 15.82 6.07 -6.59
CA ASP A 86 16.18 7.20 -5.73
C ASP A 86 17.68 7.17 -5.37
N GLY A 87 18.53 7.34 -6.37
CA GLY A 87 20.00 7.36 -6.19
C GLY A 87 20.60 5.99 -5.89
N SER A 88 20.07 4.90 -6.46
CA SER A 88 20.64 3.55 -6.29
C SER A 88 22.05 3.44 -6.86
N VAL A 89 22.92 2.70 -6.18
CA VAL A 89 24.33 2.48 -6.54
C VAL A 89 24.73 1.02 -6.64
N ASP A 90 23.78 0.10 -6.42
CA ASP A 90 24.00 -1.35 -6.35
C ASP A 90 23.74 -2.10 -7.67
N GLY A 91 23.40 -1.39 -8.75
CA GLY A 91 23.03 -1.97 -10.03
C GLY A 91 21.53 -2.18 -10.24
N THR A 92 20.67 -1.70 -9.34
CA THR A 92 19.20 -1.73 -9.47
C THR A 92 18.74 -1.18 -10.83
N ASP A 93 19.26 -0.03 -11.25
CA ASP A 93 18.89 0.62 -12.51
C ASP A 93 19.19 -0.24 -13.74
N ASP A 94 20.34 -0.91 -13.74
CA ASP A 94 20.76 -1.75 -14.87
C ASP A 94 19.88 -3.01 -14.99
N ILE A 95 19.41 -3.52 -13.86
CA ILE A 95 18.45 -4.63 -13.84
C ILE A 95 17.14 -4.20 -14.48
N VAL A 96 16.59 -3.05 -14.07
CA VAL A 96 15.33 -2.55 -14.63
C VAL A 96 15.46 -2.29 -16.15
N ARG A 97 16.57 -1.68 -16.60
CA ARG A 97 16.81 -1.46 -18.05
C ARG A 97 16.87 -2.77 -18.84
N ARG A 98 17.46 -3.83 -18.27
CA ARG A 98 17.58 -5.14 -18.93
C ARG A 98 16.25 -5.90 -19.06
N ILE A 99 15.20 -5.52 -18.32
CA ILE A 99 13.87 -6.12 -18.48
C ILE A 99 13.36 -5.92 -19.91
N GLY A 100 13.62 -4.75 -20.53
CA GLY A 100 13.36 -4.49 -21.94
C GLY A 100 11.88 -4.52 -22.36
N ASP A 101 10.93 -4.49 -21.41
CA ASP A 101 9.51 -4.43 -21.70
C ASP A 101 9.08 -2.96 -21.91
N PRO A 102 8.41 -2.64 -23.05
CA PRO A 102 8.01 -1.25 -23.37
C PRO A 102 7.04 -0.64 -22.36
N ARG A 103 6.38 -1.44 -21.54
CA ARG A 103 5.51 -0.99 -20.45
C ARG A 103 6.27 -0.53 -19.21
N VAL A 104 7.60 -0.72 -19.16
CA VAL A 104 8.43 -0.35 -17.99
C VAL A 104 9.23 0.90 -18.28
N THR A 105 8.99 1.93 -17.50
CA THR A 105 9.75 3.19 -17.53
C THR A 105 10.62 3.29 -16.28
N LEU A 106 11.92 3.51 -16.46
CA LEU A 106 12.85 3.81 -15.37
C LEU A 106 13.08 5.32 -15.31
N LEU A 107 12.80 5.92 -14.17
CA LEU A 107 13.19 7.28 -13.82
C LEU A 107 14.31 7.22 -12.79
N ARG A 108 15.41 7.98 -13.03
CA ARG A 108 16.47 8.15 -12.05
C ARG A 108 16.35 9.49 -11.36
N GLN A 109 16.29 9.46 -10.04
CA GLN A 109 16.32 10.65 -9.19
C GLN A 109 17.72 10.77 -8.57
N GLU A 110 18.39 11.93 -8.82
CA GLU A 110 19.72 12.23 -8.30
C GLU A 110 19.82 13.73 -8.02
N PRO A 111 20.27 14.15 -6.84
CA PRO A 111 20.63 13.33 -5.69
C PRO A 111 19.43 12.60 -5.08
N ARG A 112 19.68 11.63 -4.17
CA ARG A 112 18.66 10.96 -3.40
C ARG A 112 17.80 11.94 -2.60
N GLN A 113 16.46 11.82 -2.70
CA GLN A 113 15.51 12.76 -2.06
C GLN A 113 14.43 12.03 -1.23
N GLY A 114 14.47 10.72 -1.22
CA GLY A 114 13.55 9.89 -0.44
C GLY A 114 12.29 9.46 -1.19
N LYS A 115 11.61 8.47 -0.62
CA LYS A 115 10.47 7.77 -1.24
C LYS A 115 9.36 8.72 -1.69
N THR A 116 8.99 9.70 -0.87
CA THR A 116 7.91 10.64 -1.21
C THR A 116 8.21 11.43 -2.47
N MET A 117 9.45 11.94 -2.61
CA MET A 117 9.85 12.68 -3.79
C MET A 117 9.92 11.79 -5.04
N ALA A 118 10.38 10.55 -4.87
CA ALA A 118 10.35 9.56 -5.93
C ALA A 118 8.93 9.27 -6.43
N LEU A 119 7.97 9.10 -5.51
CA LEU A 119 6.57 8.89 -5.87
C LEU A 119 5.98 10.13 -6.58
N ASN A 120 6.25 11.35 -6.08
CA ASN A 120 5.78 12.58 -6.73
C ASN A 120 6.34 12.71 -8.16
N ARG A 121 7.62 12.41 -8.36
CA ARG A 121 8.24 12.42 -9.70
C ARG A 121 7.59 11.41 -10.66
N ALA A 122 7.19 10.25 -10.17
CA ALA A 122 6.45 9.29 -10.99
C ALA A 122 5.10 9.84 -11.43
N LEU A 123 4.40 10.57 -10.55
CA LEU A 123 3.09 11.14 -10.84
C LEU A 123 3.13 12.22 -11.94
N GLU A 124 4.28 12.89 -12.14
CA GLU A 124 4.44 13.88 -13.21
C GLU A 124 4.39 13.27 -14.62
N VAL A 125 4.69 11.96 -14.73
CA VAL A 125 4.74 11.27 -16.03
C VAL A 125 3.74 10.10 -16.13
N ALA A 126 3.07 9.75 -15.03
CA ALA A 126 2.07 8.70 -15.02
C ALA A 126 0.85 9.07 -15.87
N THR A 127 0.41 8.16 -16.71
CA THR A 127 -0.72 8.36 -17.64
C THR A 127 -1.96 7.55 -17.28
N GLY A 128 -1.84 6.64 -16.31
CA GLY A 128 -2.97 5.82 -15.85
C GLY A 128 -4.06 6.63 -15.15
N GLU A 129 -5.29 6.26 -15.38
CA GLU A 129 -6.46 6.79 -14.66
C GLU A 129 -6.42 6.38 -13.17
N ILE A 130 -5.85 5.20 -12.92
CA ILE A 130 -5.63 4.67 -11.56
C ILE A 130 -4.14 4.50 -11.33
N ILE A 131 -3.65 5.07 -10.23
CA ILE A 131 -2.26 4.93 -9.80
C ILE A 131 -2.19 3.92 -8.67
N VAL A 132 -1.33 2.91 -8.83
CA VAL A 132 -1.08 1.87 -7.83
C VAL A 132 0.33 2.02 -7.29
N PHE A 133 0.47 2.40 -6.02
CA PHE A 133 1.77 2.45 -5.36
C PHE A 133 2.18 1.06 -4.88
N SER A 134 3.42 0.68 -5.14
CA SER A 134 3.98 -0.61 -4.76
C SER A 134 5.39 -0.46 -4.18
N ASP A 135 5.70 -1.25 -3.16
CA ASP A 135 7.08 -1.36 -2.68
C ASP A 135 7.91 -2.22 -3.64
N ALA A 136 9.23 -1.95 -3.68
CA ALA A 136 10.17 -2.62 -4.57
C ALA A 136 10.43 -4.10 -4.22
N ASN A 137 9.94 -4.58 -3.09
CA ASN A 137 10.07 -5.95 -2.59
C ASN A 137 8.71 -6.64 -2.34
N SER A 138 7.61 -6.07 -2.86
CA SER A 138 6.27 -6.65 -2.71
C SER A 138 5.88 -7.51 -3.90
N THR A 139 5.18 -8.62 -3.64
CA THR A 139 4.63 -9.51 -4.66
C THR A 139 3.11 -9.43 -4.66
N TYR A 140 2.51 -9.33 -5.84
CA TYR A 140 1.08 -9.32 -6.03
C TYR A 140 0.58 -10.71 -6.42
N GLN A 141 -0.62 -11.07 -5.99
CA GLN A 141 -1.35 -12.19 -6.57
C GLN A 141 -1.74 -11.86 -8.03
N PRO A 142 -1.92 -12.84 -8.90
CA PRO A 142 -2.15 -12.59 -10.33
C PRO A 142 -3.32 -11.65 -10.65
N ASP A 143 -4.35 -11.64 -9.81
CA ASP A 143 -5.58 -10.85 -10.01
C ASP A 143 -5.64 -9.55 -9.16
N THR A 144 -4.53 -9.16 -8.50
CA THR A 144 -4.50 -8.03 -7.57
C THR A 144 -4.90 -6.73 -8.25
N VAL A 145 -4.32 -6.40 -9.39
CA VAL A 145 -4.64 -5.16 -10.11
C VAL A 145 -6.11 -5.11 -10.50
N ARG A 146 -6.66 -6.21 -11.01
CA ARG A 146 -8.08 -6.30 -11.37
C ARG A 146 -8.99 -6.09 -10.17
N ARG A 147 -8.66 -6.67 -9.00
CA ARG A 147 -9.43 -6.48 -7.76
C ARG A 147 -9.37 -5.06 -7.24
N LEU A 148 -8.20 -4.41 -7.30
CA LEU A 148 -8.05 -3.01 -6.90
C LEU A 148 -8.91 -2.12 -7.80
N VAL A 149 -8.84 -2.31 -9.11
CA VAL A 149 -9.63 -1.54 -10.09
C VAL A 149 -11.13 -1.72 -9.88
N ALA A 150 -11.60 -2.95 -9.63
CA ALA A 150 -13.02 -3.22 -9.40
C ALA A 150 -13.60 -2.47 -8.19
N ALA A 151 -12.78 -2.05 -7.23
CA ALA A 151 -13.23 -1.24 -6.11
C ALA A 151 -13.53 0.22 -6.51
N PHE A 152 -12.93 0.73 -7.60
CA PHE A 152 -13.20 2.07 -8.16
C PHE A 152 -14.44 2.13 -9.06
N GLU A 153 -15.14 1.01 -9.28
CA GLU A 153 -16.45 1.01 -9.97
C GLU A 153 -17.50 1.84 -9.23
N ALA A 154 -17.29 2.15 -7.95
CA ALA A 154 -18.09 3.08 -7.18
C ALA A 154 -17.49 4.49 -7.27
N PRO A 155 -18.19 5.50 -7.83
CA PRO A 155 -17.67 6.86 -8.03
C PRO A 155 -17.24 7.57 -6.74
N GLU A 156 -17.76 7.12 -5.60
CA GLU A 156 -17.43 7.67 -4.28
C GLU A 156 -16.08 7.20 -3.76
N VAL A 157 -15.47 6.16 -4.38
CA VAL A 157 -14.21 5.57 -3.94
C VAL A 157 -13.06 6.32 -4.58
N GLY A 158 -12.34 7.10 -3.77
CA GLY A 158 -11.14 7.82 -4.21
C GLY A 158 -9.82 7.12 -3.83
N TYR A 159 -9.86 6.11 -2.96
CA TYR A 159 -8.68 5.39 -2.48
C TYR A 159 -9.01 3.95 -2.13
N VAL A 160 -8.12 3.03 -2.54
CA VAL A 160 -8.23 1.60 -2.25
C VAL A 160 -6.89 1.08 -1.74
N THR A 161 -6.89 0.28 -0.70
CA THR A 161 -5.69 -0.39 -0.21
C THR A 161 -5.82 -1.90 -0.30
N GLY A 162 -4.73 -2.55 -0.74
CA GLY A 162 -4.62 -4.00 -0.69
C GLY A 162 -4.36 -4.50 0.74
N GLN A 163 -4.65 -5.76 0.97
CA GLN A 163 -4.28 -6.43 2.22
C GLN A 163 -2.87 -6.98 2.10
N LEU A 164 -1.97 -6.56 3.00
CA LEU A 164 -0.59 -7.05 3.06
C LEU A 164 -0.54 -8.35 3.87
N HIS A 165 0.05 -9.39 3.27
CA HIS A 165 0.37 -10.64 3.93
C HIS A 165 1.89 -10.82 3.96
N TYR A 166 2.47 -10.98 5.15
CA TYR A 166 3.87 -11.35 5.27
C TYR A 166 4.03 -12.85 5.01
N LEU A 167 4.88 -13.20 4.06
CA LEU A 167 5.31 -14.59 3.86
C LEU A 167 6.39 -14.89 4.91
N GLU A 168 6.01 -15.52 6.00
CA GLU A 168 6.96 -15.91 7.06
C GLU A 168 7.89 -17.01 6.52
N ARG A 169 9.17 -16.68 6.39
CA ARG A 169 10.23 -17.68 6.24
C ARG A 169 10.77 -18.04 7.64
N GLY A 170 10.09 -18.97 8.30
CA GLY A 170 10.54 -19.54 9.59
C GLY A 170 9.84 -18.94 10.82
N GLU A 171 9.48 -19.83 11.75
CA GLU A 171 8.89 -19.51 13.04
C GLU A 171 9.95 -18.84 13.95
N THR A 172 9.96 -17.52 14.02
CA THR A 172 10.65 -16.79 15.09
C THR A 172 9.62 -16.17 16.01
N ALA A 173 9.86 -16.21 17.33
CA ALA A 173 8.96 -15.65 18.36
C ALA A 173 8.60 -14.16 18.11
N VAL A 174 9.43 -13.42 17.38
CA VAL A 174 9.19 -12.05 16.94
C VAL A 174 8.14 -11.98 15.84
N GLY A 175 8.03 -13.01 14.99
CA GLY A 175 7.02 -13.08 13.92
C GLY A 175 5.59 -13.24 14.45
N SER A 176 5.38 -13.92 15.58
CA SER A 176 4.05 -14.15 16.15
C SER A 176 3.39 -12.87 16.67
N GLY A 177 4.15 -11.95 17.27
CA GLY A 177 3.65 -10.66 17.77
C GLY A 177 3.27 -9.71 16.63
N SER A 178 4.11 -9.61 15.59
CA SER A 178 3.82 -8.82 14.39
C SER A 178 2.60 -9.35 13.62
N GLY A 179 2.43 -10.67 13.54
CA GLY A 179 1.28 -11.31 12.92
C GLY A 179 -0.04 -11.00 13.63
N ALA A 180 -0.06 -10.94 14.98
CA ALA A 180 -1.25 -10.59 15.74
C ALA A 180 -1.67 -9.13 15.54
N TYR A 181 -0.68 -8.21 15.58
CA TYR A 181 -0.90 -6.79 15.31
C TYR A 181 -1.44 -6.56 13.88
N MET A 182 -0.83 -7.18 12.89
CA MET A 182 -1.26 -7.06 11.49
C MET A 182 -2.68 -7.61 11.26
N ARG A 183 -3.06 -8.72 11.93
CA ARG A 183 -4.43 -9.23 11.87
C ARG A 183 -5.43 -8.24 12.45
N TYR A 184 -5.09 -7.61 13.58
CA TYR A 184 -5.92 -6.58 14.20
C TYR A 184 -6.04 -5.34 13.26
N GLU A 185 -4.94 -4.85 12.71
CA GLU A 185 -4.93 -3.71 11.80
C GLU A 185 -5.74 -4.00 10.52
N ASN A 186 -5.56 -5.17 9.91
CA ASN A 186 -6.33 -5.57 8.74
C ASN A 186 -7.83 -5.68 9.04
N TRP A 187 -8.19 -6.22 10.21
CA TRP A 187 -9.56 -6.27 10.66
C TRP A 187 -10.15 -4.87 10.88
N LEU A 188 -9.40 -3.95 11.46
CA LEU A 188 -9.81 -2.56 11.66
C LEU A 188 -10.06 -1.85 10.32
N ARG A 189 -9.13 -1.98 9.36
CA ARG A 189 -9.29 -1.45 7.99
C ARG A 189 -10.53 -2.01 7.28
N GLN A 190 -10.86 -3.30 7.49
CA GLN A 190 -12.09 -3.88 6.95
C GLN A 190 -13.35 -3.27 7.58
N LEU A 191 -13.31 -2.84 8.85
CA LEU A 191 -14.42 -2.13 9.48
C LEU A 191 -14.55 -0.70 8.96
N GLU A 192 -13.44 -0.02 8.70
CA GLU A 192 -13.39 1.35 8.16
C GLU A 192 -13.86 1.44 6.72
N SER A 193 -13.72 0.37 5.95
CA SER A 193 -14.07 0.30 4.51
C SER A 193 -15.52 -0.11 4.21
N ARG A 194 -16.40 -0.15 5.23
CA ARG A 194 -17.81 -0.54 5.09
C ARG A 194 -18.72 0.57 4.59
#